data_c3500949ed61433296ca647601650661
#
_entry.id   c3500949ed61433296ca647601650661
#
_cell.length_a   1.000
_cell.length_b   1.000
_cell.length_c   1.000
_cell.angle_alpha   90.00
_cell.angle_beta   90.00
_cell.angle_gamma   90.00
#
_symmetry.space_group_name_H-M   'P 1'
#
loop_
_entity.id
_entity.type
_entity.pdbx_description
1 polymer ?
#
loop_
_entity_poly.entity_id
_entity_poly.type
_entity_poly.pdbx_seq_one_letter_code
_entity_poly.pdbx_strand_id
1 'polypeptide(L)'
;GEASNWRGYEHFASDNKEAFEIGLKTQGRVDAAGRPLPLHGDNLWPPGDPDFRHTVTAYHTATTNFARQLLGAMAWALGLDARYFEAKVIEPLAHLRLWKYPPHTELAPHKDHGFLTVLLQDECSGGLQVLRRVQPKAVPVQKKSVVEDRSALNGDLESREIAEEIALASTLSQNESESIWLDVPVIPHAFVINVGRLFEVFCRETFPATIHRVRYTPNKTTKPETSPPRISLALFFAPDWDVTVVPPSALRAPGVGRVRSVQSGPHILFGYRWQQYVNSGEIPDVAAAKRRALEDMSVLANHDP
;
A
#
# COMPACT_ATOMS: atom_id res chain seq x y z
N GLY A 1 -15.74 -15.35 11.93
CA GLY A 1 -15.71 -15.21 10.50
C GLY A 1 -14.43 -15.81 9.94
N GLU A 2 -14.56 -16.66 8.95
CA GLU A 2 -13.41 -17.28 8.27
C GLU A 2 -12.51 -16.19 7.70
N ALA A 3 -11.20 -16.38 7.82
CA ALA A 3 -10.22 -15.45 7.27
C ALA A 3 -10.44 -15.36 5.74
N SER A 4 -10.99 -14.26 5.29
CA SER A 4 -11.18 -13.97 3.88
C SER A 4 -9.82 -13.96 3.20
N ASN A 5 -9.74 -14.60 2.02
CA ASN A 5 -8.55 -14.49 1.18
C ASN A 5 -8.54 -13.19 0.36
N TRP A 6 -9.55 -12.31 0.52
CA TRP A 6 -9.74 -11.05 -0.21
C TRP A 6 -9.62 -11.21 -1.73
N ARG A 7 -10.21 -12.27 -2.29
CA ARG A 7 -10.21 -12.56 -3.72
C ARG A 7 -11.60 -12.39 -4.31
N GLY A 8 -11.65 -12.07 -5.59
CA GLY A 8 -12.88 -11.96 -6.36
C GLY A 8 -13.47 -10.57 -6.33
N TYR A 9 -14.77 -10.49 -6.56
CA TYR A 9 -15.52 -9.26 -6.65
C TYR A 9 -15.94 -8.76 -5.27
N GLU A 10 -15.79 -7.46 -5.05
CA GLU A 10 -16.22 -6.77 -3.84
C GLU A 10 -16.94 -5.46 -4.21
N HIS A 11 -18.05 -5.20 -3.53
CA HIS A 11 -18.78 -3.95 -3.64
C HIS A 11 -18.76 -3.24 -2.28
N PHE A 12 -18.33 -1.99 -2.27
CA PHE A 12 -18.22 -1.16 -1.06
C PHE A 12 -19.42 -0.25 -0.94
N ALA A 13 -20.34 -0.57 -0.02
CA ALA A 13 -21.60 0.15 0.14
C ALA A 13 -21.42 1.61 0.63
N SER A 14 -20.29 1.91 1.29
CA SER A 14 -20.00 3.24 1.86
C SER A 14 -19.91 4.34 0.79
N ASP A 15 -19.37 4.02 -0.37
CA ASP A 15 -19.11 4.97 -1.46
C ASP A 15 -19.35 4.38 -2.86
N ASN A 16 -20.03 3.25 -2.89
CA ASN A 16 -20.43 2.55 -4.11
C ASN A 16 -19.29 2.18 -5.06
N LYS A 17 -18.06 2.02 -4.51
CA LYS A 17 -16.92 1.48 -5.26
C LYS A 17 -17.09 0.00 -5.53
N GLU A 18 -16.48 -0.45 -6.59
CA GLU A 18 -16.37 -1.87 -6.93
C GLU A 18 -14.90 -2.24 -7.10
N ALA A 19 -14.54 -3.43 -6.66
CA ALA A 19 -13.21 -3.99 -6.90
C ALA A 19 -13.30 -5.44 -7.35
N PHE A 20 -12.32 -5.85 -8.14
CA PHE A 20 -12.06 -7.26 -8.41
C PHE A 20 -10.60 -7.54 -8.10
N GLU A 21 -10.33 -8.49 -7.20
CA GLU A 21 -8.97 -8.79 -6.76
C GLU A 21 -8.54 -10.21 -7.07
N ILE A 22 -7.32 -10.32 -7.58
CA ILE A 22 -6.61 -11.59 -7.73
C ILE A 22 -5.20 -11.50 -7.15
N GLY A 23 -4.61 -12.64 -6.88
CA GLY A 23 -3.20 -12.74 -6.50
C GLY A 23 -2.55 -13.98 -7.08
N LEU A 24 -1.30 -14.20 -6.74
CA LEU A 24 -0.62 -15.42 -7.13
C LEU A 24 -1.38 -16.64 -6.60
N LYS A 25 -1.48 -17.65 -7.44
CA LYS A 25 -1.94 -18.96 -7.01
C LYS A 25 -0.82 -19.59 -6.20
N THR A 26 -0.91 -19.48 -4.89
CA THR A 26 0.00 -20.16 -3.97
C THR A 26 -0.61 -21.52 -3.62
N GLN A 27 0.17 -22.60 -3.74
CA GLN A 27 -0.33 -23.92 -3.37
C GLN A 27 -0.43 -24.00 -1.85
N GLY A 28 -1.69 -23.83 -1.34
CA GLY A 28 -2.08 -24.26 0.01
C GLY A 28 -1.09 -23.91 1.13
N ARG A 29 -0.53 -22.69 1.13
CA ARG A 29 0.31 -22.27 2.26
C ARG A 29 -0.51 -22.26 3.53
N VAL A 30 -0.01 -22.96 4.53
CA VAL A 30 -0.64 -23.08 5.83
C VAL A 30 0.32 -22.60 6.92
N ASP A 31 -0.25 -22.15 8.03
CA ASP A 31 0.50 -21.86 9.26
C ASP A 31 0.95 -23.15 9.98
N ALA A 32 1.64 -23.02 11.10
CA ALA A 32 2.10 -24.16 11.90
C ALA A 32 0.95 -25.06 12.41
N ALA A 33 -0.27 -24.55 12.50
CA ALA A 33 -1.46 -25.28 12.90
C ALA A 33 -2.22 -25.90 11.71
N GLY A 34 -1.70 -25.79 10.48
CA GLY A 34 -2.32 -26.32 9.26
C GLY A 34 -3.48 -25.46 8.73
N ARG A 35 -3.67 -24.25 9.20
CA ARG A 35 -4.70 -23.33 8.73
C ARG A 35 -4.20 -22.55 7.51
N PRO A 36 -5.05 -22.30 6.49
CA PRO A 36 -4.66 -21.48 5.34
C PRO A 36 -4.14 -20.11 5.80
N LEU A 37 -2.99 -19.68 5.26
CA LEU A 37 -2.47 -18.35 5.52
C LEU A 37 -3.42 -17.30 4.93
N PRO A 38 -3.66 -16.19 5.65
CA PRO A 38 -4.40 -15.06 5.11
C PRO A 38 -3.78 -14.55 3.80
N LEU A 39 -4.59 -13.98 2.93
CA LEU A 39 -4.18 -13.46 1.61
C LEU A 39 -3.66 -14.52 0.62
N HIS A 40 -3.71 -15.80 0.98
CA HIS A 40 -3.37 -16.93 0.13
C HIS A 40 -4.63 -17.71 -0.27
N GLY A 41 -4.56 -18.41 -1.39
CA GLY A 41 -5.66 -19.26 -1.86
C GLY A 41 -5.99 -19.07 -3.33
N ASP A 42 -7.07 -19.70 -3.76
CA ASP A 42 -7.52 -19.63 -5.14
C ASP A 42 -8.20 -18.28 -5.45
N ASN A 43 -8.03 -17.83 -6.70
CA ASN A 43 -8.76 -16.69 -7.20
C ASN A 43 -10.22 -17.05 -7.51
N LEU A 44 -11.15 -16.20 -7.10
CA LEU A 44 -12.58 -16.36 -7.33
C LEU A 44 -12.96 -15.63 -8.63
N TRP A 45 -13.25 -16.40 -9.68
CA TRP A 45 -13.55 -15.84 -10.99
C TRP A 45 -15.06 -15.78 -11.24
N PRO A 46 -15.56 -14.76 -11.96
CA PRO A 46 -16.94 -14.74 -12.40
C PRO A 46 -17.21 -15.94 -13.34
N PRO A 47 -18.35 -16.60 -13.21
CA PRO A 47 -18.69 -17.71 -14.09
C PRO A 47 -18.93 -17.21 -15.53
N GLY A 48 -18.52 -18.01 -16.51
CA GLY A 48 -18.89 -17.79 -17.91
C GLY A 48 -18.04 -16.79 -18.69
N ASP A 49 -16.98 -16.24 -18.11
CA ASP A 49 -16.08 -15.30 -18.81
C ASP A 49 -14.62 -15.79 -18.79
N PRO A 50 -14.25 -16.74 -19.67
CA PRO A 50 -12.88 -17.22 -19.77
C PRO A 50 -11.91 -16.18 -20.30
N ASP A 51 -12.35 -15.25 -21.15
CA ASP A 51 -11.49 -14.21 -21.75
C ASP A 51 -11.07 -13.18 -20.70
N PHE A 52 -11.98 -12.78 -19.82
CA PHE A 52 -11.66 -11.95 -18.67
C PHE A 52 -10.59 -12.62 -17.79
N ARG A 53 -10.83 -13.89 -17.44
CA ARG A 53 -9.86 -14.65 -16.63
C ARG A 53 -8.49 -14.72 -17.30
N HIS A 54 -8.45 -15.05 -18.60
CA HIS A 54 -7.21 -15.15 -19.37
C HIS A 54 -6.45 -13.81 -19.37
N THR A 55 -7.14 -12.73 -19.74
CA THR A 55 -6.57 -11.39 -19.87
C THR A 55 -6.03 -10.87 -18.53
N VAL A 56 -6.82 -10.96 -17.47
CA VAL A 56 -6.41 -10.47 -16.14
C VAL A 56 -5.26 -11.29 -15.58
N THR A 57 -5.24 -12.62 -15.80
CA THR A 57 -4.13 -13.48 -15.37
C THR A 57 -2.84 -13.13 -16.13
N ALA A 58 -2.92 -12.94 -17.44
CA ALA A 58 -1.76 -12.56 -18.26
C ALA A 58 -1.18 -11.19 -17.82
N TYR A 59 -2.06 -10.21 -17.61
CA TYR A 59 -1.67 -8.89 -17.11
C TYR A 59 -1.02 -8.98 -15.73
N HIS A 60 -1.61 -9.72 -14.79
CA HIS A 60 -1.06 -9.94 -13.46
C HIS A 60 0.34 -10.56 -13.51
N THR A 61 0.53 -11.59 -14.35
CA THR A 61 1.83 -12.24 -14.54
C THR A 61 2.88 -11.26 -15.08
N ALA A 62 2.53 -10.50 -16.10
CA ALA A 62 3.42 -9.53 -16.73
C ALA A 62 3.83 -8.42 -15.75
N THR A 63 2.87 -7.85 -15.03
CA THR A 63 3.14 -6.77 -14.07
C THR A 63 3.88 -7.26 -12.82
N THR A 64 3.64 -8.49 -12.37
CA THR A 64 4.42 -9.13 -11.28
C THR A 64 5.89 -9.33 -11.69
N ASN A 65 6.14 -9.79 -12.91
CA ASN A 65 7.51 -9.93 -13.43
C ASN A 65 8.19 -8.56 -13.60
N PHE A 66 7.46 -7.57 -14.06
CA PHE A 66 7.95 -6.19 -14.13
C PHE A 66 8.34 -5.65 -12.74
N ALA A 67 7.50 -5.87 -11.72
CA ALA A 67 7.80 -5.45 -10.35
C ALA A 67 9.08 -6.11 -9.80
N ARG A 68 9.32 -7.41 -10.10
CA ARG A 68 10.57 -8.10 -9.75
C ARG A 68 11.80 -7.45 -10.41
N GLN A 69 11.72 -7.14 -11.70
CA GLN A 69 12.81 -6.48 -12.42
C GLN A 69 13.09 -5.08 -11.85
N LEU A 70 12.03 -4.33 -11.53
CA LEU A 70 12.14 -3.00 -10.94
C LEU A 70 12.81 -3.06 -9.56
N LEU A 71 12.50 -4.06 -8.73
CA LEU A 71 13.20 -4.27 -7.45
C LEU A 71 14.69 -4.51 -7.65
N GLY A 72 15.10 -5.22 -8.69
CA GLY A 72 16.52 -5.40 -9.03
C GLY A 72 17.21 -4.06 -9.35
N ALA A 73 16.57 -3.22 -10.14
CA ALA A 73 17.07 -1.87 -10.44
C ALA A 73 17.14 -0.99 -9.17
N MET A 74 16.14 -1.10 -8.30
CA MET A 74 16.12 -0.37 -7.02
C MET A 74 17.19 -0.85 -6.04
N ALA A 75 17.46 -2.17 -5.99
CA ALA A 75 18.58 -2.72 -5.23
C ALA A 75 19.90 -2.12 -5.69
N TRP A 76 20.14 -2.12 -7.00
CA TRP A 76 21.32 -1.52 -7.59
C TRP A 76 21.44 -0.01 -7.27
N ALA A 77 20.37 0.74 -7.37
CA ALA A 77 20.34 2.16 -7.00
C ALA A 77 20.66 2.42 -5.52
N LEU A 78 20.42 1.45 -4.64
CA LEU A 78 20.80 1.47 -3.23
C LEU A 78 22.24 0.97 -2.98
N GLY A 79 23.01 0.63 -4.02
CA GLY A 79 24.34 0.06 -3.90
C GLY A 79 24.36 -1.40 -3.44
N LEU A 80 23.25 -2.12 -3.61
CA LEU A 80 23.14 -3.55 -3.31
C LEU A 80 23.29 -4.38 -4.60
N ASP A 81 23.50 -5.69 -4.45
CA ASP A 81 23.44 -6.63 -5.58
C ASP A 81 22.04 -6.56 -6.22
N ALA A 82 21.96 -6.51 -7.55
CA ALA A 82 20.69 -6.45 -8.28
C ALA A 82 19.76 -7.64 -7.97
N ARG A 83 20.31 -8.78 -7.54
CA ARG A 83 19.57 -9.98 -7.14
C ARG A 83 19.21 -10.02 -5.66
N TYR A 84 19.49 -8.96 -4.90
CA TYR A 84 19.27 -8.92 -3.45
C TYR A 84 17.86 -9.33 -3.02
N PHE A 85 16.86 -9.00 -3.84
CA PHE A 85 15.47 -9.30 -3.52
C PHE A 85 14.98 -10.66 -4.03
N GLU A 86 15.71 -11.36 -4.92
CA GLU A 86 15.24 -12.60 -5.56
C GLU A 86 14.74 -13.63 -4.55
N ALA A 87 15.52 -13.89 -3.49
CA ALA A 87 15.16 -14.83 -2.44
C ALA A 87 14.04 -14.35 -1.49
N LYS A 88 13.59 -13.12 -1.63
CA LYS A 88 12.55 -12.50 -0.78
C LYS A 88 11.21 -12.37 -1.50
N VAL A 89 11.19 -12.63 -2.80
CA VAL A 89 10.02 -12.49 -3.68
C VAL A 89 9.82 -13.74 -4.55
N ILE A 90 10.02 -14.92 -3.96
CA ILE A 90 9.79 -16.20 -4.65
C ILE A 90 8.29 -16.40 -4.86
N GLU A 91 7.51 -16.27 -3.79
CA GLU A 91 6.03 -16.29 -3.77
C GLU A 91 5.49 -14.97 -3.18
N PRO A 92 5.74 -13.83 -3.84
CA PRO A 92 5.42 -12.52 -3.29
C PRO A 92 3.92 -12.35 -3.05
N LEU A 93 3.60 -11.53 -2.06
CA LEU A 93 2.25 -11.00 -1.94
C LEU A 93 2.03 -9.99 -3.06
N ALA A 94 1.61 -10.50 -4.21
CA ALA A 94 1.34 -9.74 -5.43
C ALA A 94 -0.17 -9.75 -5.69
N HIS A 95 -0.83 -8.67 -5.28
CA HIS A 95 -2.27 -8.52 -5.35
C HIS A 95 -2.62 -7.50 -6.44
N LEU A 96 -3.28 -7.99 -7.50
CA LEU A 96 -3.81 -7.11 -8.55
C LEU A 96 -5.25 -6.77 -8.21
N ARG A 97 -5.53 -5.50 -8.00
CA ARG A 97 -6.87 -4.98 -7.74
C ARG A 97 -7.31 -4.08 -8.88
N LEU A 98 -8.39 -4.47 -9.52
CA LEU A 98 -9.08 -3.69 -10.53
C LEU A 98 -10.14 -2.87 -9.82
N TRP A 99 -10.02 -1.55 -9.88
CA TRP A 99 -10.93 -0.63 -9.23
C TRP A 99 -11.87 0.03 -10.22
N LYS A 100 -13.14 0.18 -9.83
CA LYS A 100 -14.11 1.02 -10.49
C LYS A 100 -14.69 1.99 -9.48
N TYR A 101 -14.40 3.25 -9.66
CA TYR A 101 -14.89 4.34 -8.82
C TYR A 101 -16.03 5.04 -9.54
N PRO A 102 -17.23 5.14 -8.94
CA PRO A 102 -18.28 6.01 -9.43
C PRO A 102 -17.79 7.45 -9.58
N PRO A 103 -18.41 8.27 -10.43
CA PRO A 103 -18.17 9.70 -10.44
C PRO A 103 -18.31 10.29 -9.03
N HIS A 104 -17.48 11.29 -8.72
CA HIS A 104 -17.43 11.96 -7.40
C HIS A 104 -16.86 11.15 -6.23
N THR A 105 -16.43 9.91 -6.45
CA THR A 105 -15.77 9.14 -5.40
C THR A 105 -14.33 9.62 -5.22
N GLU A 106 -13.96 9.87 -3.98
CA GLU A 106 -12.61 10.27 -3.59
C GLU A 106 -11.94 9.16 -2.76
N LEU A 107 -10.63 9.16 -2.74
CA LEU A 107 -9.84 8.30 -1.87
C LEU A 107 -9.01 9.20 -0.94
N ALA A 108 -9.15 9.01 0.36
CA ALA A 108 -8.43 9.79 1.37
C ALA A 108 -6.91 9.68 1.23
N PRO A 109 -6.15 10.67 1.71
CA PRO A 109 -4.69 10.61 1.74
C PRO A 109 -4.18 9.39 2.50
N HIS A 110 -3.30 8.61 1.88
CA HIS A 110 -2.71 7.41 2.48
C HIS A 110 -1.35 7.08 1.87
N LYS A 111 -0.66 6.12 2.44
CA LYS A 111 0.52 5.44 1.88
C LYS A 111 0.19 3.97 1.66
N ASP A 112 0.74 3.37 0.61
CA ASP A 112 0.64 1.93 0.40
C ASP A 112 1.52 1.15 1.38
N HIS A 113 1.12 -0.08 1.71
CA HIS A 113 1.80 -0.91 2.71
C HIS A 113 3.01 -1.68 2.16
N GLY A 114 2.96 -2.09 0.89
CA GLY A 114 3.93 -3.01 0.28
C GLY A 114 5.32 -2.44 0.01
N PHE A 115 6.03 -3.11 -0.88
CA PHE A 115 7.28 -2.61 -1.44
C PHE A 115 7.01 -1.63 -2.57
N LEU A 116 6.18 -2.03 -3.52
CA LEU A 116 5.86 -1.27 -4.73
C LEU A 116 4.37 -1.34 -5.03
N THR A 117 3.87 -0.29 -5.65
CA THR A 117 2.61 -0.31 -6.37
C THR A 117 2.88 0.02 -7.84
N VAL A 118 2.37 -0.83 -8.73
CA VAL A 118 2.38 -0.61 -10.18
C VAL A 118 0.95 -0.28 -10.58
N LEU A 119 0.71 0.99 -10.89
CA LEU A 119 -0.63 1.51 -11.18
C LEU A 119 -0.78 1.86 -12.65
N LEU A 120 -1.78 1.26 -13.30
CA LEU A 120 -2.31 1.68 -14.59
C LEU A 120 -3.56 2.53 -14.35
N GLN A 121 -3.57 3.73 -14.91
CA GLN A 121 -4.73 4.62 -14.91
C GLN A 121 -5.46 4.52 -16.25
N ASP A 122 -6.79 4.57 -16.21
CA ASP A 122 -7.60 4.76 -17.39
C ASP A 122 -7.32 6.14 -18.02
N GLU A 123 -7.22 6.20 -19.33
CA GLU A 123 -6.92 7.42 -20.09
C GLU A 123 -7.96 8.53 -19.92
N CYS A 124 -9.18 8.15 -19.56
CA CYS A 124 -10.30 9.10 -19.37
C CYS A 124 -10.41 9.64 -17.95
N SER A 125 -9.64 9.11 -16.99
CA SER A 125 -9.82 9.39 -15.58
C SER A 125 -8.54 9.91 -14.91
N GLY A 126 -8.50 11.20 -14.61
CA GLY A 126 -7.49 11.82 -13.76
C GLY A 126 -7.80 11.69 -12.26
N GLY A 127 -7.30 12.62 -11.47
CA GLY A 127 -7.64 12.79 -10.06
C GLY A 127 -6.66 12.18 -9.07
N LEU A 128 -5.68 11.39 -9.52
CA LEU A 128 -4.58 10.98 -8.65
C LEU A 128 -3.71 12.19 -8.31
N GLN A 129 -3.48 12.41 -7.02
CA GLN A 129 -2.62 13.47 -6.52
C GLN A 129 -1.60 12.91 -5.54
N VAL A 130 -0.40 13.48 -5.57
CA VAL A 130 0.68 13.17 -4.63
C VAL A 130 1.01 14.40 -3.78
N LEU A 131 1.29 14.18 -2.50
CA LEU A 131 1.68 15.24 -1.60
C LEU A 131 3.16 15.56 -1.76
N ARG A 132 3.47 16.78 -2.23
CA ARG A 132 4.82 17.29 -2.24
C ARG A 132 5.23 17.71 -0.83
N ARG A 133 6.26 17.07 -0.28
CA ARG A 133 6.91 17.57 0.92
C ARG A 133 7.65 18.89 0.57
N VAL A 134 7.17 20.01 1.05
CA VAL A 134 7.95 21.25 1.01
C VAL A 134 9.00 21.10 2.10
N GLN A 135 10.26 20.95 1.71
CA GLN A 135 11.35 21.11 2.69
C GLN A 135 11.27 22.55 3.19
N PRO A 136 11.23 22.80 4.50
CA PRO A 136 11.38 24.16 5.02
C PRO A 136 12.64 24.74 4.39
N LYS A 137 12.55 25.93 3.78
CA LYS A 137 13.76 26.68 3.37
C LYS A 137 14.70 26.61 4.55
N ALA A 138 15.93 26.12 4.32
CA ALA A 138 16.93 26.02 5.37
C ALA A 138 17.13 27.41 6.01
N VAL A 139 16.40 27.67 7.08
CA VAL A 139 16.77 28.71 8.03
C VAL A 139 18.04 28.16 8.65
N PRO A 140 19.14 28.94 8.72
CA PRO A 140 20.36 28.50 9.40
C PRO A 140 19.99 28.25 10.87
N VAL A 141 19.59 27.04 11.17
CA VAL A 141 19.35 26.63 12.55
C VAL A 141 20.71 26.47 13.17
N GLN A 142 21.07 27.42 14.04
CA GLN A 142 22.05 27.17 15.08
C GLN A 142 21.67 25.80 15.67
N LYS A 143 22.61 24.84 15.64
CA LYS A 143 22.46 23.51 16.22
C LYS A 143 22.18 23.62 17.73
N LYS A 144 20.98 24.01 18.11
CA LYS A 144 20.43 23.57 19.37
C LYS A 144 20.04 22.14 19.14
N SER A 145 20.72 21.22 19.81
CA SER A 145 20.36 19.82 19.94
C SER A 145 18.94 19.72 20.52
N VAL A 146 17.94 19.80 19.68
CA VAL A 146 16.64 19.21 20.00
C VAL A 146 16.88 17.72 19.90
N VAL A 147 17.23 17.12 21.03
CA VAL A 147 17.02 15.72 21.25
C VAL A 147 15.50 15.56 21.16
N GLU A 148 15.00 15.31 19.96
CA GLU A 148 13.65 14.79 19.83
C GLU A 148 13.61 13.57 20.73
N ASP A 149 12.73 13.63 21.70
CA ASP A 149 12.48 12.53 22.63
C ASP A 149 12.02 11.31 21.83
N ARG A 150 13.00 10.53 21.37
CA ARG A 150 12.80 9.29 20.60
C ARG A 150 12.25 8.17 21.48
N SER A 151 12.01 8.42 22.77
CA SER A 151 11.42 7.43 23.68
C SER A 151 9.95 7.16 23.38
N ALA A 152 9.24 8.10 22.79
CA ALA A 152 7.84 7.90 22.32
C ALA A 152 7.73 7.05 21.03
N LEU A 153 8.86 6.65 20.41
CA LEU A 153 8.90 5.92 19.15
C LEU A 153 9.18 4.42 19.31
N ASN A 154 8.95 3.85 20.49
CA ASN A 154 9.15 2.42 20.79
C ASN A 154 8.01 1.50 20.32
N GLY A 155 7.00 2.03 19.62
CA GLY A 155 5.93 1.24 19.03
C GLY A 155 6.39 0.44 17.80
N ASP A 156 5.63 -0.62 17.47
CA ASP A 156 5.75 -1.32 16.21
C ASP A 156 5.44 -0.39 15.00
N LEU A 157 5.60 -0.88 13.78
CA LEU A 157 5.36 -0.07 12.56
C LEU A 157 3.89 0.38 12.49
N GLU A 158 2.97 -0.49 12.85
CA GLU A 158 1.53 -0.28 12.81
C GLU A 158 1.10 0.83 13.78
N SER A 159 1.63 0.83 14.99
CA SER A 159 1.37 1.90 15.99
C SER A 159 1.89 3.26 15.51
N ARG A 160 3.05 3.29 14.85
CA ARG A 160 3.57 4.52 14.24
C ARG A 160 2.72 4.97 13.05
N GLU A 161 2.24 4.04 12.26
CA GLU A 161 1.36 4.36 11.13
C GLU A 161 0.08 5.04 11.61
N ILE A 162 -0.50 4.56 12.72
CA ILE A 162 -1.65 5.21 13.37
C ILE A 162 -1.29 6.63 13.84
N ALA A 163 -0.14 6.80 14.49
CA ALA A 163 0.31 8.11 14.96
C ALA A 163 0.58 9.09 13.81
N GLU A 164 1.20 8.62 12.72
CA GLU A 164 1.44 9.44 11.52
C GLU A 164 0.13 9.82 10.81
N GLU A 165 -0.87 8.94 10.79
CA GLU A 165 -2.19 9.23 10.24
C GLU A 165 -2.89 10.36 11.02
N ILE A 166 -2.88 10.25 12.36
CA ILE A 166 -3.44 11.28 13.25
C ILE A 166 -2.72 12.61 13.04
N ALA A 167 -1.38 12.59 12.98
CA ALA A 167 -0.57 13.78 12.74
C ALA A 167 -0.82 14.36 11.33
N LEU A 168 -0.95 13.52 10.32
CA LEU A 168 -1.27 13.94 8.96
C LEU A 168 -2.65 14.59 8.89
N ALA A 169 -3.66 13.96 9.47
CA ALA A 169 -5.02 14.50 9.50
C ALA A 169 -5.06 15.87 10.19
N SER A 170 -4.36 16.04 11.34
CA SER A 170 -4.29 17.31 12.03
C SER A 170 -3.50 18.36 11.25
N THR A 171 -2.40 17.98 10.60
CA THR A 171 -1.58 18.90 9.80
C THR A 171 -2.32 19.35 8.54
N LEU A 172 -3.00 18.45 7.85
CA LEU A 172 -3.79 18.76 6.66
C LEU A 172 -5.00 19.66 6.99
N SER A 173 -5.60 19.50 8.18
CA SER A 173 -6.71 20.35 8.63
C SER A 173 -6.25 21.76 9.06
N GLN A 174 -5.03 21.89 9.56
CA GLN A 174 -4.49 23.17 10.05
C GLN A 174 -3.75 23.97 8.98
N ASN A 175 -3.15 23.29 7.99
CA ASN A 175 -2.25 23.90 7.00
C ASN A 175 -2.58 23.49 5.56
N GLU A 176 -3.85 23.49 5.17
CA GLU A 176 -4.21 23.23 3.76
C GLU A 176 -3.49 24.17 2.77
N SER A 177 -3.15 25.38 3.21
CA SER A 177 -2.45 26.38 2.40
C SER A 177 -0.96 26.08 2.17
N GLU A 178 -0.32 25.25 3.00
CA GLU A 178 1.11 24.91 2.87
C GLU A 178 1.35 23.52 2.24
N SER A 179 0.32 22.68 2.17
CA SER A 179 0.40 21.37 1.56
C SER A 179 0.18 21.46 0.05
N ILE A 180 1.23 21.23 -0.73
CA ILE A 180 1.14 21.27 -2.19
C ILE A 180 0.80 19.86 -2.70
N TRP A 181 -0.42 19.68 -3.14
CA TRP A 181 -0.85 18.49 -3.89
C TRP A 181 -0.54 18.68 -5.37
N LEU A 182 0.17 17.72 -5.95
CA LEU A 182 0.50 17.70 -7.37
C LEU A 182 -0.38 16.67 -8.06
N ASP A 183 -1.01 17.08 -9.15
CA ASP A 183 -1.73 16.14 -10.02
C ASP A 183 -0.73 15.21 -10.71
N VAL A 184 -1.04 13.92 -10.72
CA VAL A 184 -0.31 12.92 -11.49
C VAL A 184 -0.99 12.80 -12.85
N PRO A 185 -0.33 13.24 -13.94
CA PRO A 185 -0.96 13.18 -15.26
C PRO A 185 -1.17 11.74 -15.70
N VAL A 186 -2.26 11.51 -16.43
CA VAL A 186 -2.44 10.25 -17.14
C VAL A 186 -1.59 10.30 -18.42
N ILE A 187 -0.64 9.39 -18.52
CA ILE A 187 0.24 9.27 -19.68
C ILE A 187 -0.10 7.94 -20.37
N PRO A 188 -0.54 7.95 -21.64
CA PRO A 188 -0.83 6.73 -22.37
C PRO A 188 0.35 5.76 -22.35
N HIS A 189 0.06 4.47 -22.19
CA HIS A 189 1.07 3.39 -22.16
C HIS A 189 2.13 3.51 -21.06
N ALA A 190 1.85 4.24 -19.99
CA ALA A 190 2.75 4.37 -18.85
C ALA A 190 2.11 3.90 -17.55
N PHE A 191 2.95 3.36 -16.68
CA PHE A 191 2.57 3.08 -15.28
C PHE A 191 3.00 4.22 -14.37
N VAL A 192 2.20 4.46 -13.33
CA VAL A 192 2.66 5.19 -12.14
C VAL A 192 3.25 4.18 -11.18
N ILE A 193 4.48 4.42 -10.73
CA ILE A 193 5.16 3.58 -9.74
C ILE A 193 5.37 4.37 -8.47
N ASN A 194 4.93 3.81 -7.36
CA ASN A 194 5.26 4.35 -6.03
C ASN A 194 5.78 3.26 -5.09
N VAL A 195 6.62 3.67 -4.15
CA VAL A 195 7.09 2.81 -3.08
C VAL A 195 6.10 2.82 -1.93
N GLY A 196 6.00 1.69 -1.23
CA GLY A 196 5.18 1.55 -0.04
C GLY A 196 6.00 1.55 1.26
N ARG A 197 5.29 1.42 2.36
CA ARG A 197 5.83 1.47 3.72
C ARG A 197 6.92 0.47 4.02
N LEU A 198 6.76 -0.78 3.60
CA LEU A 198 7.78 -1.79 3.82
C LEU A 198 9.09 -1.45 3.12
N PHE A 199 9.05 -0.86 1.91
CA PHE A 199 10.25 -0.43 1.23
C PHE A 199 10.87 0.83 1.87
N GLU A 200 10.05 1.77 2.34
CA GLU A 200 10.50 2.93 3.11
C GLU A 200 11.29 2.49 4.35
N VAL A 201 10.79 1.50 5.10
CA VAL A 201 11.50 0.89 6.24
C VAL A 201 12.79 0.22 5.80
N PHE A 202 12.74 -0.60 4.73
CA PHE A 202 13.89 -1.31 4.19
C PHE A 202 15.03 -0.37 3.82
N CYS A 203 14.75 0.71 3.09
CA CYS A 203 15.76 1.66 2.62
C CYS A 203 16.04 2.81 3.62
N ARG A 204 15.49 2.74 4.83
CA ARG A 204 15.63 3.77 5.88
C ARG A 204 15.25 5.15 5.39
N GLU A 205 14.09 5.25 4.77
CA GLU A 205 13.51 6.50 4.25
C GLU A 205 14.33 7.17 3.12
N THR A 206 15.35 6.48 2.56
CA THR A 206 16.05 6.97 1.35
C THR A 206 15.07 7.17 0.20
N PHE A 207 14.10 6.24 0.05
CA PHE A 207 12.94 6.39 -0.80
C PHE A 207 11.68 6.40 0.08
N PRO A 208 11.14 7.57 0.42
CA PRO A 208 9.97 7.66 1.28
C PRO A 208 8.72 7.18 0.55
N ALA A 209 7.85 6.47 1.26
CA ALA A 209 6.52 6.16 0.75
C ALA A 209 5.73 7.46 0.55
N THR A 210 5.23 7.65 -0.67
CA THR A 210 4.57 8.90 -1.05
C THR A 210 3.12 8.90 -0.60
N ILE A 211 2.72 9.94 0.15
CA ILE A 211 1.33 10.17 0.48
C ILE A 211 0.60 10.56 -0.80
N HIS A 212 -0.47 9.86 -1.11
CA HIS A 212 -1.27 10.12 -2.29
C HIS A 212 -2.77 9.99 -1.99
N ARG A 213 -3.58 10.58 -2.86
CA ARG A 213 -5.05 10.57 -2.76
C ARG A 213 -5.67 10.54 -4.14
N VAL A 214 -6.96 10.27 -4.23
CA VAL A 214 -7.74 10.49 -5.44
C VAL A 214 -8.78 11.58 -5.14
N ARG A 215 -8.77 12.64 -5.94
CA ARG A 215 -9.79 13.70 -5.90
C ARG A 215 -10.59 13.68 -7.18
N TYR A 216 -11.88 13.81 -7.04
CA TYR A 216 -12.71 14.02 -8.20
C TYR A 216 -12.44 15.41 -8.80
N THR A 217 -11.98 15.42 -10.04
CA THR A 217 -11.80 16.68 -10.79
C THR A 217 -12.88 16.73 -11.87
N PRO A 218 -13.93 17.54 -11.69
CA PRO A 218 -14.96 17.65 -12.72
C PRO A 218 -14.32 18.13 -14.02
N ASN A 219 -14.53 17.37 -15.08
CA ASN A 219 -14.18 17.85 -16.41
C ASN A 219 -15.06 19.06 -16.74
N LYS A 220 -14.47 20.20 -17.09
CA LYS A 220 -15.20 21.46 -17.34
C LYS A 220 -16.23 21.36 -18.47
N THR A 221 -16.17 20.28 -19.26
CA THR A 221 -17.01 20.07 -20.43
C THR A 221 -18.09 19.00 -20.25
N THR A 222 -18.00 18.15 -19.22
CA THR A 222 -18.97 17.09 -18.95
C THR A 222 -19.81 17.43 -17.72
N LYS A 223 -21.14 17.26 -17.83
CA LYS A 223 -22.00 17.34 -16.65
C LYS A 223 -21.62 16.22 -15.68
N PRO A 224 -21.62 16.48 -14.38
CA PRO A 224 -21.27 15.47 -13.36
C PRO A 224 -22.01 14.14 -13.53
N GLU A 225 -23.28 14.20 -13.89
CA GLU A 225 -24.20 13.06 -14.04
C GLU A 225 -23.86 12.15 -15.24
N THR A 226 -23.04 12.62 -16.18
CA THR A 226 -22.66 11.90 -17.39
C THR A 226 -21.16 11.52 -17.42
N SER A 227 -20.43 11.80 -16.34
CA SER A 227 -19.02 11.44 -16.24
C SER A 227 -18.87 9.92 -16.17
N PRO A 228 -17.95 9.32 -16.94
CA PRO A 228 -17.68 7.89 -16.82
C PRO A 228 -17.06 7.54 -15.45
N PRO A 229 -17.24 6.32 -14.96
CA PRO A 229 -16.54 5.86 -13.78
C PRO A 229 -15.02 5.86 -14.04
N ARG A 230 -14.24 6.10 -12.99
CA ARG A 230 -12.78 5.97 -13.04
C ARG A 230 -12.40 4.51 -12.89
N ILE A 231 -11.61 4.01 -13.84
CA ILE A 231 -11.03 2.66 -13.78
C ILE A 231 -9.54 2.77 -13.47
N SER A 232 -9.04 1.92 -12.60
CA SER A 232 -7.59 1.77 -12.38
C SER A 232 -7.24 0.34 -12.00
N LEU A 233 -6.03 -0.08 -12.40
CA LEU A 233 -5.49 -1.40 -12.09
C LEU A 233 -4.23 -1.20 -11.26
N ALA A 234 -4.27 -1.63 -10.02
CA ALA A 234 -3.16 -1.50 -9.08
C ALA A 234 -2.60 -2.88 -8.70
N LEU A 235 -1.35 -3.14 -9.06
CA LEU A 235 -0.61 -4.26 -8.51
C LEU A 235 0.08 -3.79 -7.22
N PHE A 236 -0.38 -4.29 -6.08
CA PHE A 236 0.29 -4.15 -4.80
C PHE A 236 1.29 -5.29 -4.65
N PHE A 237 2.57 -4.96 -4.52
CA PHE A 237 3.65 -5.94 -4.51
C PHE A 237 4.45 -5.84 -3.22
N ALA A 238 4.54 -6.96 -2.49
CA ALA A 238 5.29 -7.08 -1.25
C ALA A 238 6.09 -8.39 -1.24
N PRO A 239 7.13 -8.51 -0.37
CA PRO A 239 7.85 -9.78 -0.18
C PRO A 239 6.95 -10.93 0.22
N ASP A 240 7.49 -12.14 0.17
CA ASP A 240 6.83 -13.35 0.63
C ASP A 240 6.32 -13.17 2.08
N TRP A 241 5.27 -13.88 2.44
CA TRP A 241 4.60 -13.77 3.74
C TRP A 241 5.56 -13.81 4.94
N ASP A 242 6.50 -14.77 4.92
CA ASP A 242 7.41 -15.04 6.06
C ASP A 242 8.65 -14.14 6.08
N VAL A 243 8.81 -13.28 5.08
CA VAL A 243 10.00 -12.43 4.98
C VAL A 243 9.98 -11.37 6.07
N THR A 244 11.02 -11.36 6.88
CA THR A 244 11.31 -10.25 7.79
C THR A 244 12.09 -9.17 7.04
N VAL A 245 11.47 -8.03 6.86
CA VAL A 245 12.06 -6.85 6.23
C VAL A 245 12.97 -6.16 7.25
N VAL A 246 14.25 -6.15 6.98
CA VAL A 246 15.29 -5.52 7.82
C VAL A 246 16.17 -4.67 6.91
N PRO A 247 16.45 -3.41 7.26
CA PRO A 247 17.45 -2.62 6.53
C PRO A 247 18.80 -3.32 6.48
N PRO A 248 19.39 -3.52 5.29
CA PRO A 248 20.69 -4.18 5.16
C PRO A 248 21.80 -3.38 5.85
N SER A 249 22.85 -4.07 6.29
CA SER A 249 23.98 -3.44 6.99
C SER A 249 24.61 -2.31 6.18
N ALA A 250 24.70 -2.47 4.86
CA ALA A 250 25.25 -1.46 3.94
C ALA A 250 24.48 -0.12 3.98
N LEU A 251 23.19 -0.15 4.34
CA LEU A 251 22.37 1.05 4.46
C LEU A 251 22.29 1.59 5.91
N ARG A 252 23.03 0.98 6.85
CA ARG A 252 23.04 1.39 8.26
C ARG A 252 24.17 2.38 8.51
N ALA A 253 23.84 3.54 9.09
CA ALA A 253 24.86 4.47 9.55
C ALA A 253 25.66 3.84 10.70
N PRO A 254 26.99 4.11 10.82
CA PRO A 254 27.79 3.67 11.95
C PRO A 254 27.18 4.13 13.28
N GLY A 255 27.16 3.25 14.29
CA GLY A 255 26.68 3.57 15.63
C GLY A 255 25.15 3.60 15.81
N VAL A 256 24.36 3.24 14.80
CA VAL A 256 22.91 3.12 14.94
C VAL A 256 22.58 1.86 15.73
N GLY A 257 21.87 2.05 16.85
CA GLY A 257 21.40 1.01 17.75
C GLY A 257 20.41 0.03 17.09
N ARG A 258 19.42 -0.43 17.86
CA ARG A 258 18.44 -1.44 17.43
C ARG A 258 17.81 -1.10 16.07
N VAL A 259 17.98 -1.98 15.08
CA VAL A 259 17.40 -1.83 13.76
C VAL A 259 15.99 -2.41 13.79
N ARG A 260 15.04 -1.64 13.27
CA ARG A 260 13.65 -2.08 13.16
C ARG A 260 13.53 -3.21 12.13
N SER A 261 12.77 -4.23 12.48
CA SER A 261 12.37 -5.32 11.57
C SER A 261 10.85 -5.40 11.50
N VAL A 262 10.31 -5.76 10.35
CA VAL A 262 8.87 -5.88 10.09
C VAL A 262 8.61 -7.17 9.32
N GLN A 263 7.67 -7.98 9.77
CA GLN A 263 7.21 -9.15 9.01
C GLN A 263 6.27 -8.72 7.88
N SER A 264 6.56 -9.19 6.66
CA SER A 264 5.81 -8.81 5.46
C SER A 264 4.33 -9.18 5.57
N GLY A 265 4.02 -10.44 5.79
CA GLY A 265 2.65 -10.95 5.80
C GLY A 265 1.74 -10.26 6.81
N PRO A 266 2.08 -10.25 8.11
CA PRO A 266 1.30 -9.55 9.13
C PRO A 266 1.09 -8.07 8.82
N HIS A 267 2.12 -7.37 8.35
CA HIS A 267 1.99 -5.95 8.00
C HIS A 267 1.02 -5.71 6.84
N ILE A 268 1.08 -6.53 5.79
CA ILE A 268 0.13 -6.43 4.67
C ILE A 268 -1.29 -6.78 5.14
N LEU A 269 -1.44 -7.83 5.96
CA LEU A 269 -2.74 -8.21 6.53
C LEU A 269 -3.36 -7.09 7.37
N PHE A 270 -2.54 -6.38 8.16
CA PHE A 270 -2.98 -5.20 8.90
C PHE A 270 -3.61 -4.16 7.96
N GLY A 271 -2.96 -3.89 6.81
CA GLY A 271 -3.47 -2.98 5.79
C GLY A 271 -4.86 -3.40 5.26
N TYR A 272 -5.04 -4.67 4.95
CA TYR A 272 -6.32 -5.20 4.49
C TYR A 272 -7.43 -5.10 5.55
N ARG A 273 -7.12 -5.42 6.81
CA ARG A 273 -8.11 -5.43 7.91
C ARG A 273 -8.67 -4.04 8.19
N TRP A 274 -7.82 -3.04 8.38
CA TRP A 274 -8.34 -1.71 8.68
C TRP A 274 -9.10 -1.10 7.48
N GLN A 275 -8.67 -1.38 6.25
CA GLN A 275 -9.41 -0.96 5.06
C GLN A 275 -10.78 -1.61 4.99
N GLN A 276 -10.91 -2.87 5.41
CA GLN A 276 -12.19 -3.55 5.48
C GLN A 276 -13.15 -2.82 6.43
N TYR A 277 -12.71 -2.43 7.62
CA TYR A 277 -13.53 -1.67 8.58
C TYR A 277 -14.01 -0.33 8.03
N VAL A 278 -13.15 0.40 7.36
CA VAL A 278 -13.52 1.69 6.73
C VAL A 278 -14.49 1.47 5.58
N ASN A 279 -14.19 0.54 4.69
CA ASN A 279 -14.95 0.31 3.47
C ASN A 279 -16.34 -0.31 3.73
N SER A 280 -16.49 -1.13 4.77
CA SER A 280 -17.80 -1.65 5.20
C SER A 280 -18.66 -0.60 5.90
N GLY A 281 -18.06 0.53 6.30
CA GLY A 281 -18.73 1.55 7.12
C GLY A 281 -18.86 1.18 8.61
N GLU A 282 -18.28 0.04 9.03
CA GLU A 282 -18.30 -0.39 10.44
C GLU A 282 -17.52 0.57 11.33
N ILE A 283 -16.34 0.99 10.89
CA ILE A 283 -15.51 2.00 11.56
C ILE A 283 -15.02 2.99 10.50
N PRO A 284 -15.77 4.07 10.23
CA PRO A 284 -15.42 5.03 9.18
C PRO A 284 -14.18 5.90 9.51
N ASP A 285 -13.85 6.05 10.79
CA ASP A 285 -12.62 6.75 11.21
C ASP A 285 -11.38 5.87 10.99
N VAL A 286 -10.46 6.31 10.13
CA VAL A 286 -9.28 5.54 9.72
C VAL A 286 -8.38 5.20 10.91
N ALA A 287 -8.17 6.13 11.84
CA ALA A 287 -7.32 5.88 12.99
C ALA A 287 -7.95 4.86 13.97
N ALA A 288 -9.27 4.91 14.15
CA ALA A 288 -10.00 3.93 14.94
C ALA A 288 -10.00 2.55 14.27
N ALA A 289 -10.19 2.47 12.95
CA ALA A 289 -10.12 1.24 12.18
C ALA A 289 -8.74 0.58 12.26
N LYS A 290 -7.67 1.37 12.20
CA LYS A 290 -6.29 0.88 12.38
C LYS A 290 -6.05 0.34 13.78
N ARG A 291 -6.51 1.03 14.83
CA ARG A 291 -6.41 0.51 16.21
C ARG A 291 -7.13 -0.82 16.37
N ARG A 292 -8.34 -0.93 15.83
CA ARG A 292 -9.12 -2.17 15.87
C ARG A 292 -8.43 -3.30 15.13
N ALA A 293 -7.88 -3.05 13.94
CA ALA A 293 -7.14 -4.05 13.19
C ALA A 293 -5.90 -4.56 13.96
N LEU A 294 -5.20 -3.67 14.66
CA LEU A 294 -4.05 -4.05 15.48
C LEU A 294 -4.45 -4.92 16.68
N GLU A 295 -5.56 -4.60 17.35
CA GLU A 295 -6.13 -5.40 18.43
C GLU A 295 -6.47 -6.82 17.95
N ASP A 296 -7.15 -6.96 16.82
CA ASP A 296 -7.52 -8.25 16.25
C ASP A 296 -6.28 -9.10 15.88
N MET A 297 -5.24 -8.46 15.37
CA MET A 297 -3.99 -9.16 15.06
C MET A 297 -3.24 -9.61 16.31
N SER A 298 -3.28 -8.84 17.40
CA SER A 298 -2.67 -9.22 18.67
C SER A 298 -3.35 -10.44 19.31
N VAL A 299 -4.66 -10.55 19.15
CA VAL A 299 -5.43 -11.74 19.58
C VAL A 299 -5.01 -12.96 18.76
N LEU A 300 -4.81 -12.83 17.45
CA LEU A 300 -4.36 -13.93 16.59
C LEU A 300 -2.94 -14.40 16.97
N ALA A 301 -2.03 -13.47 17.26
CA ALA A 301 -0.66 -13.79 17.67
C ALA A 301 -0.58 -14.49 19.03
N ASN A 302 -1.51 -14.20 19.96
CA ASN A 302 -1.55 -14.81 21.29
C ASN A 302 -2.24 -16.18 21.32
N HIS A 303 -2.81 -16.64 20.21
CA HIS A 303 -3.46 -17.95 20.07
C HIS A 303 -2.57 -18.97 19.33
N ASP A 304 -1.33 -18.61 18.98
CA ASP A 304 -0.31 -19.56 18.56
C ASP A 304 0.31 -20.18 19.82
N PRO A 305 0.22 -21.52 20.02
CA PRO A 305 0.73 -22.20 21.21
C PRO A 305 2.26 -22.25 21.24
#